data_9bb04cb00b3e8db91d207b367c787ef8
#
_entry.id   9bb04cb00b3e8db91d207b367c787ef8
#
_cell.length_a   1.000
_cell.length_b   1.000
_cell.length_c   1.000
_cell.angle_alpha   90.00
_cell.angle_beta   90.00
_cell.angle_gamma   90.00
#
_symmetry.space_group_name_H-M   'P 1'
#
loop_
_entity.id
_entity.type
_entity.pdbx_description
1 polymer ?
#
loop_
_entity_poly.entity_id
_entity_poly.type
_entity_poly.pdbx_seq_one_letter_code
_entity_poly.pdbx_strand_id
1 'polypeptide(L)'
;MNYNDLIYVVPAALLAITGHEFAHGYVSWKMGDPTPKEDGRLSLNPFHHLDLMGTLCLILFHFGWAKPVRINSWYYKERKKGILCTALAGPAANFIMAFIGLFGMGLIYKFDSGHAGNLIVYVFNFLNYFVVLNIGLGVFNLIPIPPLDGSKAVSYTHLRAHETRHDL
;
A
#
# COMPACT_ATOMS: atom_id res chain seq x y z
N MET A 1 1.77 2.97 22.56
CA MET A 1 1.12 1.76 21.99
C MET A 1 1.23 0.67 23.04
N ASN A 2 0.13 0.15 23.54
CA ASN A 2 0.15 -0.91 24.52
C ASN A 2 0.48 -2.24 23.81
N TYR A 3 1.15 -3.18 24.49
CA TYR A 3 1.42 -4.52 23.92
C TYR A 3 0.15 -5.23 23.47
N ASN A 4 -0.98 -4.93 24.10
CA ASN A 4 -2.28 -5.49 23.75
C ASN A 4 -2.79 -5.02 22.36
N ASP A 5 -2.31 -3.87 21.87
CA ASP A 5 -2.72 -3.34 20.56
C ASP A 5 -2.05 -4.08 19.40
N LEU A 6 -0.93 -4.77 19.65
CA LEU A 6 -0.20 -5.50 18.60
C LEU A 6 -1.06 -6.55 17.90
N ILE A 7 -2.02 -7.14 18.62
CA ILE A 7 -2.94 -8.14 18.05
C ILE A 7 -3.81 -7.55 16.92
N TYR A 8 -4.02 -6.23 16.92
CA TYR A 8 -4.77 -5.51 15.88
C TYR A 8 -3.83 -4.90 14.85
N VAL A 9 -2.76 -4.25 15.31
CA VAL A 9 -1.84 -3.48 14.48
C VAL A 9 -1.08 -4.37 13.51
N VAL A 10 -0.56 -5.52 13.97
CA VAL A 10 0.25 -6.40 13.13
C VAL A 10 -0.53 -6.94 11.93
N PRO A 11 -1.70 -7.59 12.10
CA PRO A 11 -2.46 -8.06 10.95
C PRO A 11 -2.96 -6.92 10.06
N ALA A 12 -3.33 -5.77 10.63
CA ALA A 12 -3.76 -4.60 9.88
C ALA A 12 -2.61 -4.04 9.00
N ALA A 13 -1.40 -3.92 9.55
CA ALA A 13 -0.23 -3.47 8.81
C ALA A 13 0.17 -4.45 7.69
N LEU A 14 0.15 -5.75 7.98
CA LEU A 14 0.44 -6.78 6.99
C LEU A 14 -0.51 -6.71 5.80
N LEU A 15 -1.81 -6.56 6.06
CA LEU A 15 -2.81 -6.43 4.98
C LEU A 15 -2.66 -5.11 4.22
N ALA A 16 -2.42 -3.99 4.92
CA ALA A 16 -2.24 -2.68 4.30
C ALA A 16 -1.03 -2.66 3.34
N ILE A 17 0.11 -3.18 3.79
CA ILE A 17 1.33 -3.25 2.99
C ILE A 17 1.14 -4.25 1.83
N THR A 18 0.55 -5.42 2.09
CA THR A 18 0.31 -6.44 1.05
C THR A 18 -0.56 -5.89 -0.07
N GLY A 19 -1.65 -5.22 0.26
CA GLY A 19 -2.55 -4.62 -0.73
C GLY A 19 -1.86 -3.51 -1.53
N HIS A 20 -1.04 -2.70 -0.88
CA HIS A 20 -0.23 -1.65 -1.49
C HIS A 20 0.76 -2.23 -2.53
N GLU A 21 1.60 -3.18 -2.12
CA GLU A 21 2.59 -3.82 -2.99
C GLU A 21 1.94 -4.63 -4.13
N PHE A 22 0.84 -5.34 -3.81
CA PHE A 22 0.06 -6.05 -4.82
C PHE A 22 -0.47 -5.08 -5.89
N ALA A 23 -0.98 -3.92 -5.50
CA ALA A 23 -1.51 -2.93 -6.43
C ALA A 23 -0.42 -2.40 -7.39
N HIS A 24 0.77 -2.08 -6.88
CA HIS A 24 1.91 -1.72 -7.70
C HIS A 24 2.24 -2.82 -8.72
N GLY A 25 2.39 -4.04 -8.26
CA GLY A 25 2.70 -5.19 -9.12
C GLY A 25 1.63 -5.45 -10.15
N TYR A 26 0.36 -5.39 -9.77
CA TYR A 26 -0.77 -5.63 -10.64
C TYR A 26 -0.88 -4.59 -11.75
N VAL A 27 -0.77 -3.31 -11.42
CA VAL A 27 -0.82 -2.22 -12.41
C VAL A 27 0.39 -2.29 -13.34
N SER A 28 1.60 -2.53 -12.82
CA SER A 28 2.81 -2.74 -13.62
C SER A 28 2.63 -3.87 -14.63
N TRP A 29 2.11 -5.02 -14.17
CA TRP A 29 1.82 -6.16 -15.05
C TRP A 29 0.80 -5.81 -16.14
N LYS A 30 -0.25 -5.09 -15.80
CA LYS A 30 -1.26 -4.62 -16.77
C LYS A 30 -0.68 -3.64 -17.79
N MET A 31 0.34 -2.87 -17.43
CA MET A 31 1.05 -1.96 -18.33
C MET A 31 2.06 -2.67 -19.24
N GLY A 32 2.27 -3.98 -19.05
CA GLY A 32 3.10 -4.84 -19.91
C GLY A 32 4.37 -5.39 -19.27
N ASP A 33 4.63 -5.11 -17.99
CA ASP A 33 5.80 -5.61 -17.27
C ASP A 33 5.54 -7.03 -16.73
N PRO A 34 6.24 -8.07 -17.21
CA PRO A 34 6.06 -9.44 -16.71
C PRO A 34 6.72 -9.67 -15.35
N THR A 35 7.67 -8.79 -14.95
CA THR A 35 8.54 -8.96 -13.77
C THR A 35 7.76 -9.25 -12.47
N PRO A 36 6.68 -8.50 -12.10
CA PRO A 36 5.97 -8.78 -10.85
C PRO A 36 5.31 -10.16 -10.82
N LYS A 37 4.88 -10.66 -11.99
CA LYS A 37 4.27 -11.99 -12.10
C LYS A 37 5.32 -13.08 -12.00
N GLU A 38 6.45 -12.94 -12.71
CA GLU A 38 7.57 -13.88 -12.69
C GLU A 38 8.19 -14.00 -11.30
N ASP A 39 8.26 -12.89 -10.56
CA ASP A 39 8.74 -12.85 -9.17
C ASP A 39 7.74 -13.41 -8.15
N GLY A 40 6.53 -13.85 -8.57
CA GLY A 40 5.49 -14.33 -7.68
C GLY A 40 4.90 -13.24 -6.77
N ARG A 41 5.03 -11.95 -7.17
CA ARG A 41 4.59 -10.80 -6.37
C ARG A 41 3.12 -10.45 -6.56
N LEU A 42 2.44 -11.05 -7.55
CA LEU A 42 0.99 -10.93 -7.73
C LEU A 42 0.26 -11.89 -6.78
N SER A 43 0.50 -11.76 -5.49
CA SER A 43 -0.08 -12.57 -4.44
C SER A 43 -0.62 -11.69 -3.34
N LEU A 44 -1.80 -12.02 -2.81
CA LEU A 44 -2.36 -11.40 -1.60
C LEU A 44 -1.88 -12.10 -0.30
N ASN A 45 -0.96 -13.06 -0.43
CA ASN A 45 -0.35 -13.69 0.74
C ASN A 45 0.72 -12.75 1.34
N PRO A 46 0.54 -12.26 2.58
CA PRO A 46 1.48 -11.32 3.21
C PRO A 46 2.91 -11.84 3.27
N PHE A 47 3.11 -13.14 3.41
CA PHE A 47 4.44 -13.74 3.51
C PHE A 47 5.29 -13.57 2.25
N HIS A 48 4.66 -13.35 1.09
CA HIS A 48 5.38 -13.05 -0.14
C HIS A 48 5.97 -11.63 -0.16
N HIS A 49 5.43 -10.73 0.67
CA HIS A 49 5.84 -9.32 0.74
C HIS A 49 6.69 -9.00 1.96
N LEU A 50 6.88 -9.97 2.89
CA LEU A 50 7.73 -9.77 4.05
C LEU A 50 9.21 -9.80 3.66
N ASP A 51 9.97 -8.86 4.21
CA ASP A 51 11.42 -8.89 4.28
C ASP A 51 11.84 -9.44 5.64
N LEU A 52 12.75 -10.41 5.65
CA LEU A 52 13.19 -11.05 6.89
C LEU A 52 13.81 -10.04 7.87
N MET A 53 14.70 -9.17 7.36
CA MET A 53 15.34 -8.15 8.17
C MET A 53 14.37 -7.05 8.57
N GLY A 54 13.51 -6.59 7.63
CA GLY A 54 12.46 -5.62 7.93
C GLY A 54 11.50 -6.14 9.01
N THR A 55 11.14 -7.42 8.97
CA THR A 55 10.28 -8.05 9.97
C THR A 55 10.98 -8.15 11.33
N LEU A 56 12.26 -8.54 11.34
CA LEU A 56 13.05 -8.59 12.57
C LEU A 56 13.20 -7.21 13.22
N CYS A 57 13.49 -6.19 12.41
CA CYS A 57 13.56 -4.80 12.88
C CYS A 57 12.21 -4.31 13.41
N LEU A 58 11.10 -4.69 12.79
CA LEU A 58 9.76 -4.35 13.28
C LEU A 58 9.50 -4.92 14.68
N ILE A 59 9.94 -6.15 14.94
CA ILE A 59 9.76 -6.80 16.24
C ILE A 59 10.66 -6.16 17.31
N LEU A 60 11.93 -5.86 16.96
CA LEU A 60 12.93 -5.38 17.94
C LEU A 60 12.84 -3.87 18.17
N PHE A 61 12.60 -3.09 17.13
CA PHE A 61 12.72 -1.62 17.14
C PHE A 61 11.40 -0.90 16.84
N HIS A 62 10.30 -1.63 16.61
CA HIS A 62 9.00 -1.10 16.20
C HIS A 62 9.07 -0.29 14.87
N PHE A 63 10.10 -0.53 14.09
CA PHE A 63 10.30 0.01 12.76
C PHE A 63 10.73 -1.12 11.82
N GLY A 64 10.06 -1.25 10.68
CA GLY A 64 10.38 -2.27 9.69
C GLY A 64 9.96 -1.86 8.29
N TRP A 65 10.34 -2.66 7.31
CA TRP A 65 10.00 -2.46 5.91
C TRP A 65 9.55 -3.77 5.26
N ALA A 66 8.78 -3.64 4.21
CA ALA A 66 8.41 -4.76 3.35
C ALA A 66 9.43 -4.93 2.22
N LYS A 67 9.43 -6.09 1.61
CA LYS A 67 10.18 -6.35 0.41
C LYS A 67 9.43 -5.77 -0.80
N PRO A 68 9.96 -4.70 -1.43
CA PRO A 68 9.25 -4.00 -2.49
C PRO A 68 9.08 -4.88 -3.73
N VAL A 69 8.00 -4.64 -4.48
CA VAL A 69 7.78 -5.27 -5.78
C VAL A 69 8.77 -4.67 -6.79
N ARG A 70 9.50 -5.54 -7.50
CA ARG A 70 10.37 -5.12 -8.60
C ARG A 70 9.52 -4.73 -9.81
N ILE A 71 9.81 -3.55 -10.37
CA ILE A 71 9.09 -2.96 -11.50
C ILE A 71 10.10 -2.60 -12.56
N ASN A 72 9.84 -3.02 -13.81
CA ASN A 72 10.66 -2.69 -14.96
C ASN A 72 9.88 -1.89 -16.00
N SER A 73 9.99 -0.58 -15.92
CA SER A 73 9.26 0.35 -16.79
C SER A 73 9.65 0.33 -18.26
N TRP A 74 10.71 -0.44 -18.64
CA TRP A 74 11.11 -0.61 -20.05
C TRP A 74 10.08 -1.44 -20.85
N TYR A 75 9.32 -2.28 -20.19
CA TYR A 75 8.25 -3.07 -20.81
C TYR A 75 6.96 -2.29 -21.06
N TYR A 76 6.83 -1.07 -20.52
CA TYR A 76 5.59 -0.31 -20.68
C TYR A 76 5.43 0.22 -22.10
N LYS A 77 4.24 0.00 -22.70
CA LYS A 77 3.88 0.55 -24.00
C LYS A 77 3.91 2.07 -24.01
N GLU A 78 3.36 2.69 -22.96
CA GLU A 78 3.38 4.12 -22.71
C GLU A 78 4.14 4.37 -21.40
N ARG A 79 5.47 4.51 -21.51
CA ARG A 79 6.36 4.52 -20.34
C ARG A 79 5.97 5.56 -19.29
N LYS A 80 5.69 6.80 -19.71
CA LYS A 80 5.34 7.90 -18.78
C LYS A 80 4.05 7.59 -18.02
N LYS A 81 2.99 7.23 -18.74
CA LYS A 81 1.70 6.85 -18.16
C LYS A 81 1.79 5.62 -17.28
N GLY A 82 2.53 4.60 -17.73
CA GLY A 82 2.74 3.38 -16.96
C GLY A 82 3.41 3.63 -15.62
N ILE A 83 4.47 4.45 -15.59
CA ILE A 83 5.15 4.79 -14.34
C ILE A 83 4.22 5.59 -13.40
N LEU A 84 3.50 6.58 -13.91
CA LEU A 84 2.56 7.36 -13.12
C LEU A 84 1.45 6.48 -12.53
N CYS A 85 0.79 5.68 -13.37
CA CYS A 85 -0.28 4.78 -12.92
C CYS A 85 0.23 3.77 -11.88
N THR A 86 1.43 3.21 -12.12
CA THR A 86 2.03 2.25 -11.19
C THR A 86 2.41 2.93 -9.88
N ALA A 87 3.01 4.12 -9.91
CA ALA A 87 3.37 4.85 -8.69
C ALA A 87 2.14 5.22 -7.84
N LEU A 88 1.03 5.59 -8.47
CA LEU A 88 -0.20 5.94 -7.75
C LEU A 88 -1.03 4.73 -7.31
N ALA A 89 -0.76 3.53 -7.85
CA ALA A 89 -1.57 2.33 -7.59
C ALA A 89 -1.55 1.92 -6.12
N GLY A 90 -0.38 1.94 -5.46
CA GLY A 90 -0.24 1.61 -4.04
C GLY A 90 -1.04 2.54 -3.14
N PRO A 91 -0.78 3.87 -3.19
CA PRO A 91 -1.57 4.84 -2.42
C PRO A 91 -3.08 4.75 -2.69
N ALA A 92 -3.49 4.61 -3.95
CA ALA A 92 -4.91 4.45 -4.31
C ALA A 92 -5.53 3.20 -3.68
N ALA A 93 -4.82 2.06 -3.70
CA ALA A 93 -5.28 0.83 -3.06
C ALA A 93 -5.44 1.03 -1.54
N ASN A 94 -4.53 1.74 -0.89
CA ASN A 94 -4.66 2.05 0.54
C ASN A 94 -5.91 2.88 0.83
N PHE A 95 -6.22 3.91 0.05
CA PHE A 95 -7.44 4.68 0.25
C PHE A 95 -8.71 3.85 0.02
N ILE A 96 -8.71 2.96 -0.99
CA ILE A 96 -9.82 2.03 -1.22
C ILE A 96 -10.00 1.09 -0.02
N MET A 97 -8.91 0.52 0.50
CA MET A 97 -8.95 -0.35 1.67
C MET A 97 -9.42 0.39 2.93
N ALA A 98 -8.97 1.64 3.12
CA ALA A 98 -9.46 2.49 4.21
C ALA A 98 -10.96 2.74 4.09
N PHE A 99 -11.46 3.03 2.89
CA PHE A 99 -12.88 3.22 2.65
C PHE A 99 -13.69 1.96 2.97
N ILE A 100 -13.21 0.78 2.55
CA ILE A 100 -13.85 -0.52 2.88
C ILE A 100 -13.87 -0.73 4.39
N GLY A 101 -12.77 -0.41 5.09
CA GLY A 101 -12.70 -0.50 6.55
C GLY A 101 -13.69 0.43 7.25
N LEU A 102 -13.78 1.69 6.83
CA LEU A 102 -14.76 2.66 7.33
C LEU A 102 -16.20 2.20 7.10
N PHE A 103 -16.47 1.67 5.90
CA PHE A 103 -17.80 1.13 5.59
C PHE A 103 -18.15 -0.04 6.52
N GLY A 104 -17.20 -0.96 6.75
CA GLY A 104 -17.36 -2.06 7.70
C GLY A 104 -17.64 -1.58 9.13
N MET A 105 -16.91 -0.57 9.60
CA MET A 105 -17.16 0.05 10.92
C MET A 105 -18.56 0.68 11.00
N GLY A 106 -18.99 1.37 9.93
CA GLY A 106 -20.33 1.94 9.83
C GLY A 106 -21.44 0.89 9.90
N LEU A 107 -21.24 -0.27 9.27
CA LEU A 107 -22.17 -1.40 9.36
C LEU A 107 -22.25 -1.95 10.80
N ILE A 108 -21.10 -2.17 11.44
CA ILE A 108 -21.06 -2.62 12.83
C ILE A 108 -21.83 -1.64 13.72
N TYR A 109 -21.53 -0.35 13.61
CA TYR A 109 -22.21 0.69 14.40
C TYR A 109 -23.74 0.71 14.19
N LYS A 110 -24.19 0.51 12.94
CA LYS A 110 -25.61 0.51 12.59
C LYS A 110 -26.37 -0.70 13.12
N PHE A 111 -25.73 -1.89 13.14
CA PHE A 111 -26.39 -3.13 13.50
C PHE A 111 -26.08 -3.61 14.92
N ASP A 112 -25.14 -2.97 15.61
CA ASP A 112 -24.86 -3.28 17.02
C ASP A 112 -25.96 -2.71 17.92
N SER A 113 -26.71 -3.59 18.56
CA SER A 113 -27.79 -3.24 19.48
C SER A 113 -27.29 -2.88 20.89
N GLY A 114 -25.99 -2.54 21.04
CA GLY A 114 -25.39 -2.21 22.34
C GLY A 114 -25.01 -3.43 23.19
N HIS A 115 -25.02 -4.63 22.61
CA HIS A 115 -24.62 -5.88 23.24
C HIS A 115 -23.45 -6.51 22.50
N ALA A 116 -22.50 -5.69 22.08
CA ALA A 116 -21.33 -6.15 21.34
C ALA A 116 -20.57 -7.23 22.13
N GLY A 117 -20.60 -8.45 21.62
CA GLY A 117 -19.74 -9.52 22.14
C GLY A 117 -18.26 -9.23 21.84
N ASN A 118 -17.37 -9.90 22.58
CA ASN A 118 -15.91 -9.71 22.45
C ASN A 118 -15.41 -9.77 21.01
N LEU A 119 -16.01 -10.58 20.13
CA LEU A 119 -15.65 -10.69 18.73
C LEU A 119 -15.94 -9.38 17.96
N ILE A 120 -17.08 -8.75 18.19
CA ILE A 120 -17.46 -7.50 17.53
C ILE A 120 -16.49 -6.38 17.94
N VAL A 121 -16.17 -6.31 19.23
CA VAL A 121 -15.19 -5.36 19.78
C VAL A 121 -13.82 -5.60 19.14
N TYR A 122 -13.40 -6.86 18.99
CA TYR A 122 -12.14 -7.20 18.34
C TYR A 122 -12.13 -6.73 16.87
N VAL A 123 -13.17 -7.06 16.10
CA VAL A 123 -13.27 -6.67 14.70
C VAL A 123 -13.30 -5.15 14.54
N PHE A 124 -14.03 -4.44 15.38
CA PHE A 124 -14.10 -2.98 15.34
C PHE A 124 -12.74 -2.33 15.60
N ASN A 125 -12.01 -2.81 16.63
CA ASN A 125 -10.66 -2.32 16.92
C ASN A 125 -9.68 -2.64 15.78
N PHE A 126 -9.73 -3.83 15.22
CA PHE A 126 -8.93 -4.20 14.06
C PHE A 126 -9.21 -3.26 12.88
N LEU A 127 -10.48 -3.02 12.53
CA LEU A 127 -10.87 -2.12 11.44
C LEU A 127 -10.40 -0.68 11.71
N ASN A 128 -10.44 -0.22 12.95
CA ASN A 128 -9.94 1.11 13.32
C ASN A 128 -8.44 1.24 12.99
N TYR A 129 -7.60 0.31 13.45
CA TYR A 129 -6.17 0.31 13.11
C TYR A 129 -5.94 0.12 11.61
N PHE A 130 -6.72 -0.74 10.96
CA PHE A 130 -6.63 -0.96 9.53
C PHE A 130 -6.90 0.32 8.72
N VAL A 131 -7.93 1.08 9.08
CA VAL A 131 -8.26 2.37 8.45
C VAL A 131 -7.14 3.39 8.66
N VAL A 132 -6.70 3.57 9.91
CA VAL A 132 -5.66 4.56 10.25
C VAL A 132 -4.35 4.25 9.52
N LEU A 133 -3.93 2.97 9.51
CA LEU A 133 -2.70 2.56 8.84
C LEU A 133 -2.79 2.74 7.31
N ASN A 134 -3.93 2.40 6.71
CA ASN A 134 -4.11 2.58 5.27
C ASN A 134 -4.13 4.06 4.88
N ILE A 135 -4.81 4.93 5.61
CA ILE A 135 -4.78 6.37 5.36
C ILE A 135 -3.35 6.90 5.53
N GLY A 136 -2.69 6.55 6.63
CA GLY A 136 -1.33 6.98 6.91
C GLY A 136 -0.35 6.55 5.81
N LEU A 137 -0.41 5.28 5.41
CA LEU A 137 0.46 4.72 4.36
C LEU A 137 0.17 5.36 3.00
N GLY A 138 -1.11 5.56 2.65
CA GLY A 138 -1.51 6.22 1.41
C GLY A 138 -1.03 7.67 1.33
N VAL A 139 -1.25 8.46 2.39
CA VAL A 139 -0.80 9.86 2.46
C VAL A 139 0.73 9.95 2.44
N PHE A 140 1.41 9.12 3.26
CA PHE A 140 2.87 9.11 3.35
C PHE A 140 3.51 8.83 1.98
N ASN A 141 3.00 7.83 1.24
CA ASN A 141 3.55 7.47 -0.07
C ASN A 141 3.21 8.47 -1.18
N LEU A 142 2.27 9.39 -0.98
CA LEU A 142 2.03 10.49 -1.93
C LEU A 142 3.01 11.66 -1.78
N ILE A 143 3.80 11.71 -0.70
CA ILE A 143 4.81 12.77 -0.50
C ILE A 143 5.87 12.65 -1.60
N PRO A 144 6.21 13.77 -2.30
CA PRO A 144 7.13 13.75 -3.44
C PRO A 144 8.61 13.74 -3.01
N ILE A 145 8.96 12.87 -2.06
CA ILE A 145 10.33 12.72 -1.52
C ILE A 145 10.83 11.30 -1.81
N PRO A 146 11.98 11.10 -2.47
CA PRO A 146 12.55 9.77 -2.61
C PRO A 146 12.85 9.13 -1.24
N PRO A 147 12.61 7.82 -1.07
CA PRO A 147 12.26 6.80 -2.08
C PRO A 147 10.74 6.57 -2.26
N LEU A 148 9.86 7.46 -1.79
CA LEU A 148 8.41 7.29 -1.80
C LEU A 148 7.82 7.31 -3.22
N ASP A 149 6.65 6.73 -3.40
CA ASP A 149 6.01 6.58 -4.72
C ASP A 149 5.63 7.93 -5.35
N GLY A 150 5.23 8.89 -4.53
CA GLY A 150 4.96 10.27 -4.96
C GLY A 150 6.13 10.92 -5.67
N SER A 151 7.37 10.60 -5.28
CA SER A 151 8.57 11.13 -5.97
C SER A 151 8.68 10.62 -7.39
N LYS A 152 8.33 9.37 -7.65
CA LYS A 152 8.31 8.79 -9.00
C LYS A 152 7.25 9.49 -9.87
N ALA A 153 6.07 9.76 -9.31
CA ALA A 153 5.01 10.47 -10.02
C ALA A 153 5.44 11.89 -10.43
N VAL A 154 6.08 12.65 -9.52
CA VAL A 154 6.52 14.04 -9.78
C VAL A 154 7.73 14.09 -10.71
N SER A 155 8.72 13.23 -10.55
CA SER A 155 9.92 13.22 -11.41
C SER A 155 9.57 13.07 -12.89
N TYR A 156 8.53 12.29 -13.22
CA TYR A 156 8.09 12.11 -14.61
C TYR A 156 7.23 13.26 -15.16
N THR A 157 6.57 14.03 -14.32
CA THR A 157 5.86 15.25 -14.75
C THR A 157 6.83 16.39 -15.04
N HIS A 158 7.93 16.51 -14.30
CA HIS A 158 8.94 17.56 -14.50
C HIS A 158 9.86 17.30 -15.71
N LEU A 159 10.19 16.05 -16.04
CA LEU A 159 10.97 15.75 -17.26
C LEU A 159 10.28 16.24 -18.54
N ARG A 160 8.95 16.36 -18.54
CA ARG A 160 8.20 16.91 -19.67
C ARG A 160 8.46 18.40 -19.89
N ALA A 161 8.78 19.17 -18.87
CA ALA A 161 9.05 20.61 -18.98
C ALA A 161 10.41 20.92 -19.63
N HIS A 162 11.37 19.99 -19.58
CA HIS A 162 12.69 20.16 -20.19
C HIS A 162 12.77 19.66 -21.64
N GLU A 163 12.05 18.58 -21.99
CA GLU A 163 12.07 18.06 -23.37
C GLU A 163 11.38 19.02 -24.37
N THR A 164 10.29 19.68 -23.97
CA THR A 164 9.59 20.66 -24.84
C THR A 164 10.33 21.98 -25.03
N ARG A 165 11.42 22.22 -24.29
CA ARG A 165 12.22 23.45 -24.39
C ARG A 165 13.37 23.32 -25.36
N HIS A 166 13.70 22.13 -25.83
CA HIS A 166 14.75 21.86 -26.81
C HIS A 166 14.21 21.69 -28.24
N ASP A 167 12.88 21.64 -28.42
CA ASP A 167 12.22 21.47 -29.74
C ASP A 167 11.61 22.76 -30.27
N LEU A 168 12.00 23.94 -29.74
CA LEU A 168 11.70 25.30 -30.24
C LEU A 168 13.02 26.03 -30.51
#